data_f04f191e795650560249f6841d7fc7e0
#
_entry.id   f04f191e795650560249f6841d7fc7e0
#
_cell.length_a   1.000
_cell.length_b   1.000
_cell.length_c   1.000
_cell.angle_alpha   90.00
_cell.angle_beta   90.00
_cell.angle_gamma   90.00
#
_symmetry.space_group_name_H-M   'P 1'
#
loop_
_entity.id
_entity.type
_entity.pdbx_description
1 polymer ?
#
loop_
_entity_poly.entity_id
_entity_poly.type
_entity_poly.pdbx_seq_one_letter_code
_entity_poly.pdbx_strand_id
1 'polypeptide(L)'
;MASLPFQVLRAGALLLPLVTAACQTAPPPAIPSSSSATDVAPDYVIGPGDALSVFVFRSPELSMEVPVRPDGRISLPLVEDIDAAGRTPVQLSRQIEERLKTYVREPSVTVIVRSFVGPASRQIRIVGEAAQPRAIPFREGMTVLDALIQAGGLTRYAAGNSARLIRREGDASQTIQLRLDDLLRSGDMNQDVALRPGDTLVIPQGWF
;
A
#
# COMPACT_ATOMS: atom_id res chain seq x y z
N MET A 1 -78.15 65.98 17.65
CA MET A 1 -79.05 65.41 16.63
C MET A 1 -78.34 64.18 16.10
N ALA A 2 -78.76 63.00 16.62
CA ALA A 2 -79.55 61.97 16.00
C ALA A 2 -78.77 61.40 14.79
N SER A 3 -78.51 60.17 14.67
CA SER A 3 -79.21 58.88 14.98
C SER A 3 -78.27 57.68 14.71
N LEU A 4 -78.35 56.65 15.57
CA LEU A 4 -78.10 55.27 15.24
C LEU A 4 -79.20 54.80 14.27
N PRO A 5 -79.12 53.67 13.49
CA PRO A 5 -78.82 52.30 13.99
C PRO A 5 -78.16 51.37 12.92
N PHE A 6 -77.74 50.19 13.15
CA PHE A 6 -78.36 48.88 13.02
C PHE A 6 -77.33 47.76 13.04
N GLN A 7 -77.55 46.82 13.90
CA GLN A 7 -76.87 45.51 13.97
C GLN A 7 -77.14 44.66 12.76
N VAL A 8 -76.16 43.92 12.28
CA VAL A 8 -76.35 42.59 11.65
C VAL A 8 -75.28 41.62 12.14
N LEU A 9 -75.76 40.70 12.92
CA LEU A 9 -75.10 39.53 13.43
C LEU A 9 -74.83 38.58 12.25
N ARG A 10 -73.63 38.23 11.99
CA ARG A 10 -73.28 37.07 11.13
C ARG A 10 -72.26 36.15 11.81
N ALA A 11 -72.77 34.97 12.16
CA ALA A 11 -72.00 33.82 12.58
C ALA A 11 -71.09 33.37 11.48
N GLY A 12 -69.79 33.41 11.71
CA GLY A 12 -68.77 32.89 10.82
C GLY A 12 -68.02 31.75 11.51
N ALA A 13 -68.22 30.56 11.00
CA ALA A 13 -67.68 29.31 11.48
C ALA A 13 -66.14 29.33 11.57
N LEU A 14 -65.62 28.94 12.72
CA LEU A 14 -64.20 28.78 13.01
C LEU A 14 -63.70 27.49 12.31
N LEU A 15 -63.08 27.61 11.14
CA LEU A 15 -62.35 26.54 10.46
C LEU A 15 -60.93 26.47 11.01
N LEU A 16 -60.67 25.49 11.85
CA LEU A 16 -59.35 25.12 12.33
C LEU A 16 -58.56 24.44 11.19
N PRO A 17 -57.43 24.96 10.71
CA PRO A 17 -56.61 24.20 9.79
C PRO A 17 -55.86 23.10 10.54
N LEU A 18 -56.12 21.85 10.18
CA LEU A 18 -55.41 20.65 10.61
C LEU A 18 -54.01 20.67 9.95
N VAL A 19 -52.97 21.09 10.68
CA VAL A 19 -51.60 21.05 10.23
C VAL A 19 -51.13 19.60 10.32
N THR A 20 -51.14 18.88 9.21
CA THR A 20 -50.46 17.58 9.07
C THR A 20 -48.93 17.81 9.01
N ALA A 21 -48.28 17.52 10.12
CA ALA A 21 -46.80 17.46 10.14
C ALA A 21 -46.36 16.25 9.30
N ALA A 22 -45.96 16.50 8.06
CA ALA A 22 -45.26 15.52 7.24
C ALA A 22 -43.80 15.37 7.78
N CYS A 23 -43.55 14.26 8.48
CA CYS A 23 -42.18 13.83 8.76
C CYS A 23 -41.47 13.55 7.43
N GLN A 24 -40.67 14.51 6.95
CA GLN A 24 -39.75 14.28 5.86
C GLN A 24 -38.56 13.52 6.44
N THR A 25 -38.53 12.21 6.27
CA THR A 25 -37.32 11.39 6.43
C THR A 25 -36.32 11.84 5.40
N ALA A 26 -35.30 12.56 5.84
CA ALA A 26 -34.15 12.90 4.97
C ALA A 26 -33.53 11.59 4.44
N PRO A 27 -33.22 11.49 3.12
CA PRO A 27 -32.53 10.33 2.58
C PRO A 27 -31.14 10.25 3.24
N PRO A 28 -30.64 9.03 3.53
CA PRO A 28 -29.30 8.87 4.09
C PRO A 28 -28.29 9.50 3.15
N PRO A 29 -27.18 10.09 3.68
CA PRO A 29 -26.15 10.69 2.86
C PRO A 29 -25.64 9.64 1.88
N ALA A 30 -25.73 9.93 0.58
CA ALA A 30 -25.16 9.10 -0.45
C ALA A 30 -23.65 9.02 -0.21
N ILE A 31 -23.15 7.83 0.09
CA ILE A 31 -21.71 7.56 0.11
C ILE A 31 -21.22 7.87 -1.32
N PRO A 32 -20.28 8.81 -1.51
CA PRO A 32 -19.73 9.06 -2.82
C PRO A 32 -19.13 7.73 -3.31
N SER A 33 -19.71 7.17 -4.36
CA SER A 33 -19.11 6.07 -5.08
C SER A 33 -17.81 6.63 -5.68
N SER A 34 -16.70 6.48 -4.94
CA SER A 34 -15.38 6.67 -5.50
C SER A 34 -15.29 5.69 -6.66
N SER A 35 -15.48 6.20 -7.88
CA SER A 35 -15.08 5.52 -9.10
C SER A 35 -13.57 5.33 -9.00
N SER A 36 -13.18 4.20 -8.44
CA SER A 36 -11.81 3.72 -8.50
C SER A 36 -11.47 3.60 -9.98
N ALA A 37 -10.82 4.63 -10.55
CA ALA A 37 -9.96 4.38 -11.69
C ALA A 37 -9.13 3.18 -11.25
N THR A 38 -9.21 2.08 -11.98
CA THR A 38 -8.45 0.86 -11.74
C THR A 38 -6.99 1.26 -12.00
N ASP A 39 -6.35 1.78 -10.96
CA ASP A 39 -4.90 1.94 -10.92
C ASP A 39 -4.37 0.51 -10.87
N VAL A 40 -4.13 -0.07 -12.05
CA VAL A 40 -3.56 -1.42 -12.18
C VAL A 40 -2.18 -1.30 -11.57
N ALA A 41 -2.03 -1.83 -10.37
CA ALA A 41 -0.73 -1.87 -9.72
C ALA A 41 0.29 -2.46 -10.70
N PRO A 42 1.48 -1.85 -10.85
CA PRO A 42 2.48 -2.33 -11.79
C PRO A 42 2.83 -3.79 -11.46
N ASP A 43 2.97 -4.61 -12.51
CA ASP A 43 3.33 -6.01 -12.38
C ASP A 43 4.60 -6.15 -11.54
N TYR A 44 4.59 -7.13 -10.63
CA TYR A 44 5.78 -7.43 -9.84
C TYR A 44 6.94 -7.87 -10.73
N VAL A 45 8.09 -7.27 -10.52
CA VAL A 45 9.34 -7.60 -11.21
C VAL A 45 10.27 -8.33 -10.26
N ILE A 46 10.68 -9.53 -10.64
CA ILE A 46 11.57 -10.40 -9.88
C ILE A 46 12.94 -9.72 -9.72
N GLY A 47 13.47 -9.76 -8.49
CA GLY A 47 14.78 -9.22 -8.12
C GLY A 47 15.75 -10.27 -7.58
N PRO A 48 17.05 -9.97 -7.56
CA PRO A 48 18.03 -10.82 -6.88
C PRO A 48 17.68 -10.99 -5.39
N GLY A 49 17.78 -12.23 -4.89
CA GLY A 49 17.45 -12.58 -3.51
C GLY A 49 15.99 -13.01 -3.29
N ASP A 50 15.11 -12.85 -4.28
CA ASP A 50 13.75 -13.40 -4.21
C ASP A 50 13.80 -14.92 -4.16
N ALA A 51 12.87 -15.53 -3.43
CA ALA A 51 12.67 -16.98 -3.46
C ALA A 51 11.46 -17.32 -4.35
N LEU A 52 11.70 -18.14 -5.36
CA LEU A 52 10.70 -18.56 -6.32
C LEU A 52 10.37 -20.03 -6.10
N SER A 53 9.10 -20.38 -6.19
CA SER A 53 8.63 -21.76 -6.33
C SER A 53 8.24 -21.98 -7.78
N VAL A 54 8.99 -22.83 -8.47
CA VAL A 54 8.72 -23.23 -9.85
C VAL A 54 7.99 -24.55 -9.81
N PHE A 55 6.79 -24.58 -10.34
CA PHE A 55 5.96 -25.79 -10.44
C PHE A 55 5.82 -26.19 -11.90
N VAL A 56 6.21 -27.42 -12.23
CA VAL A 56 6.07 -27.99 -13.57
C VAL A 56 4.97 -29.04 -13.55
N PHE A 57 3.88 -28.78 -14.28
CA PHE A 57 2.72 -29.69 -14.29
C PHE A 57 3.12 -31.08 -14.83
N ARG A 58 2.68 -32.13 -14.15
CA ARG A 58 2.99 -33.55 -14.44
C ARG A 58 4.47 -33.95 -14.34
N SER A 59 5.33 -33.05 -13.83
CA SER A 59 6.76 -33.35 -13.65
C SER A 59 7.22 -32.81 -12.27
N PRO A 60 6.81 -33.46 -11.18
CA PRO A 60 7.15 -33.01 -9.83
C PRO A 60 8.66 -33.03 -9.57
N GLU A 61 9.41 -33.88 -10.25
CA GLU A 61 10.88 -33.99 -10.20
C GLU A 61 11.58 -32.71 -10.75
N LEU A 62 10.89 -31.93 -11.57
CA LEU A 62 11.38 -30.64 -12.08
C LEU A 62 10.86 -29.43 -11.27
N SER A 63 9.94 -29.71 -10.34
CA SER A 63 9.34 -28.67 -9.49
C SER A 63 10.19 -28.46 -8.25
N MET A 64 10.58 -27.20 -7.97
CA MET A 64 11.42 -26.89 -6.81
C MET A 64 11.31 -25.43 -6.37
N GLU A 65 11.78 -25.18 -5.17
CA GLU A 65 12.04 -23.81 -4.71
C GLU A 65 13.48 -23.42 -5.05
N VAL A 66 13.64 -22.24 -5.63
CA VAL A 66 14.94 -21.74 -6.06
C VAL A 66 15.08 -20.26 -5.74
N PRO A 67 16.17 -19.82 -5.09
CA PRO A 67 16.47 -18.41 -4.90
C PRO A 67 17.00 -17.79 -6.21
N VAL A 68 16.65 -16.55 -6.44
CA VAL A 68 17.28 -15.74 -7.49
C VAL A 68 18.67 -15.36 -7.02
N ARG A 69 19.68 -15.80 -7.77
CA ARG A 69 21.09 -15.55 -7.46
C ARG A 69 21.42 -14.04 -7.54
N PRO A 70 22.53 -13.59 -6.93
CA PRO A 70 22.97 -12.19 -7.03
C PRO A 70 23.22 -11.69 -8.47
N ASP A 71 23.54 -12.60 -9.40
CA ASP A 71 23.67 -12.31 -10.83
C ASP A 71 22.32 -12.20 -11.56
N GLY A 72 21.19 -12.36 -10.83
CA GLY A 72 19.84 -12.26 -11.36
C GLY A 72 19.32 -13.52 -12.05
N ARG A 73 20.06 -14.62 -11.97
CA ARG A 73 19.72 -15.90 -12.62
C ARG A 73 19.17 -16.93 -11.64
N ILE A 74 18.46 -17.90 -12.19
CA ILE A 74 18.05 -19.11 -11.51
C ILE A 74 18.55 -20.36 -12.26
N SER A 75 18.72 -21.47 -11.54
CA SER A 75 19.07 -22.76 -12.13
C SER A 75 18.05 -23.80 -11.72
N LEU A 76 17.51 -24.51 -12.71
CA LEU A 76 16.54 -25.57 -12.54
C LEU A 76 17.12 -26.89 -13.11
N PRO A 77 16.58 -28.07 -12.71
CA PRO A 77 16.93 -29.31 -13.37
C PRO A 77 16.68 -29.20 -14.88
N LEU A 78 17.63 -29.69 -15.67
CA LEU A 78 17.64 -29.66 -17.14
C LEU A 78 17.76 -28.26 -17.78
N VAL A 79 17.54 -27.18 -17.04
CA VAL A 79 17.61 -25.83 -17.58
C VAL A 79 18.41 -24.93 -16.64
N GLU A 80 19.68 -24.76 -16.96
CA GLU A 80 20.59 -23.93 -16.19
C GLU A 80 20.59 -22.48 -16.69
N ASP A 81 20.99 -21.56 -15.80
CA ASP A 81 21.26 -20.15 -16.11
C ASP A 81 20.13 -19.43 -16.87
N ILE A 82 18.95 -19.36 -16.25
CA ILE A 82 17.82 -18.60 -16.76
C ILE A 82 17.83 -17.22 -16.15
N ASP A 83 17.77 -16.17 -16.96
CA ASP A 83 17.64 -14.80 -16.50
C ASP A 83 16.26 -14.59 -15.88
N ALA A 84 16.19 -14.39 -14.57
CA ALA A 84 14.96 -14.19 -13.81
C ALA A 84 14.74 -12.75 -13.39
N ALA A 85 15.82 -12.05 -12.99
CA ALA A 85 15.74 -10.66 -12.58
C ALA A 85 15.28 -9.75 -13.73
N GLY A 86 14.44 -8.76 -13.41
CA GLY A 86 13.88 -7.84 -14.39
C GLY A 86 12.69 -8.40 -15.17
N ARG A 87 12.26 -9.64 -14.90
CA ARG A 87 11.09 -10.28 -15.53
C ARG A 87 9.93 -10.38 -14.55
N THR A 88 8.71 -10.44 -15.09
CA THR A 88 7.55 -10.83 -14.29
C THR A 88 7.50 -12.37 -14.14
N PRO A 89 6.81 -12.90 -13.11
CA PRO A 89 6.63 -14.34 -12.96
C PRO A 89 6.05 -15.03 -14.21
N VAL A 90 5.14 -14.35 -14.91
CA VAL A 90 4.53 -14.84 -16.14
C VAL A 90 5.53 -14.89 -17.31
N GLN A 91 6.39 -13.88 -17.42
CA GLN A 91 7.43 -13.89 -18.45
C GLN A 91 8.47 -14.97 -18.18
N LEU A 92 8.82 -15.18 -16.91
CA LEU A 92 9.76 -16.21 -16.50
C LEU A 92 9.18 -17.63 -16.75
N SER A 93 7.91 -17.87 -16.41
CA SER A 93 7.27 -19.18 -16.67
C SER A 93 7.31 -19.54 -18.17
N ARG A 94 6.96 -18.61 -19.06
CA ARG A 94 7.03 -18.82 -20.51
C ARG A 94 8.44 -19.12 -20.99
N GLN A 95 9.44 -18.47 -20.44
CA GLN A 95 10.84 -18.71 -20.79
C GLN A 95 11.30 -20.10 -20.34
N ILE A 96 10.89 -20.54 -19.14
CA ILE A 96 11.18 -21.89 -18.63
C ILE A 96 10.49 -22.94 -19.51
N GLU A 97 9.22 -22.75 -19.85
CA GLU A 97 8.48 -23.63 -20.75
C GLU A 97 9.22 -23.82 -22.08
N GLU A 98 9.67 -22.73 -22.69
CA GLU A 98 10.37 -22.74 -23.97
C GLU A 98 11.68 -23.56 -23.88
N ARG A 99 12.43 -23.39 -22.78
CA ARG A 99 13.65 -24.15 -22.55
C ARG A 99 13.39 -25.65 -22.27
N LEU A 100 12.30 -25.96 -21.56
CA LEU A 100 11.93 -27.33 -21.22
C LEU A 100 11.36 -28.12 -22.41
N LYS A 101 10.86 -27.48 -23.47
CA LYS A 101 10.34 -28.17 -24.69
C LYS A 101 11.32 -29.18 -25.31
N THR A 102 12.62 -28.97 -25.11
CA THR A 102 13.65 -29.91 -25.58
C THR A 102 13.62 -31.25 -24.84
N TYR A 103 13.16 -31.24 -23.59
CA TYR A 103 13.22 -32.39 -22.69
C TYR A 103 11.83 -32.97 -22.34
N VAL A 104 10.80 -32.10 -22.32
CA VAL A 104 9.44 -32.44 -21.89
C VAL A 104 8.46 -32.07 -23.00
N ARG A 105 7.51 -32.96 -23.27
CA ARG A 105 6.40 -32.67 -24.20
C ARG A 105 5.40 -31.74 -23.53
N GLU A 106 5.09 -30.61 -24.15
CA GLU A 106 4.07 -29.64 -23.71
C GLU A 106 4.23 -29.24 -22.23
N PRO A 107 5.41 -28.71 -21.82
CA PRO A 107 5.61 -28.31 -20.44
C PRO A 107 4.68 -27.14 -20.10
N SER A 108 4.02 -27.22 -18.95
CA SER A 108 3.24 -26.11 -18.37
C SER A 108 3.87 -25.73 -17.04
N VAL A 109 4.33 -24.49 -16.93
CA VAL A 109 5.11 -23.99 -15.79
C VAL A 109 4.39 -22.86 -15.10
N THR A 110 4.31 -22.94 -13.78
CA THR A 110 3.84 -21.85 -12.92
C THR A 110 4.98 -21.38 -12.02
N VAL A 111 5.22 -20.08 -12.01
CA VAL A 111 6.20 -19.44 -11.13
C VAL A 111 5.47 -18.66 -10.04
N ILE A 112 5.74 -18.99 -8.79
CA ILE A 112 5.17 -18.33 -7.60
C ILE A 112 6.30 -17.67 -6.82
N VAL A 113 6.16 -16.38 -6.53
CA VAL A 113 7.12 -15.68 -5.67
C VAL A 113 6.75 -15.95 -4.21
N ARG A 114 7.65 -16.61 -3.48
CA ARG A 114 7.45 -16.99 -2.07
C ARG A 114 7.91 -15.92 -1.11
N SER A 115 9.01 -15.27 -1.43
CA SER A 115 9.60 -14.23 -0.62
C SER A 115 10.03 -13.07 -1.52
N PHE A 116 9.64 -11.88 -1.14
CA PHE A 116 9.86 -10.65 -1.87
C PHE A 116 11.01 -9.89 -1.19
N VAL A 117 12.21 -10.02 -1.68
CA VAL A 117 13.30 -9.12 -1.31
C VAL A 117 13.24 -7.89 -2.20
N GLY A 118 12.92 -8.09 -3.46
CA GLY A 118 12.81 -7.07 -4.49
C GLY A 118 14.15 -6.39 -4.81
N PRO A 119 14.21 -5.58 -5.86
CA PRO A 119 15.40 -4.82 -6.16
C PRO A 119 15.67 -3.78 -5.05
N ALA A 120 16.94 -3.55 -4.72
CA ALA A 120 17.35 -2.62 -3.66
C ALA A 120 16.84 -1.18 -3.88
N SER A 121 16.53 -0.82 -5.14
CA SER A 121 15.90 0.44 -5.51
C SER A 121 14.45 0.57 -5.06
N ARG A 122 13.77 -0.55 -4.78
CA ARG A 122 12.38 -0.59 -4.30
C ARG A 122 12.26 -0.95 -2.82
N GLN A 123 13.30 -0.71 -2.04
CA GLN A 123 13.29 -0.93 -0.60
C GLN A 123 13.24 0.41 0.14
N ILE A 124 12.57 0.41 1.28
CA ILE A 124 12.63 1.49 2.29
C ILE A 124 13.70 1.08 3.30
N ARG A 125 14.64 1.98 3.58
CA ARG A 125 15.69 1.76 4.58
C ARG A 125 15.36 2.48 5.86
N ILE A 126 15.36 1.77 6.97
CA ILE A 126 15.15 2.34 8.30
C ILE A 126 16.46 2.20 9.06
N VAL A 127 17.02 3.33 9.47
CA VAL A 127 18.32 3.41 10.14
C VAL A 127 18.24 4.25 11.42
N GLY A 128 19.09 3.94 12.39
CA GLY A 128 19.16 4.62 13.68
C GLY A 128 18.30 3.95 14.75
N GLU A 129 17.63 4.74 15.56
CA GLU A 129 16.94 4.32 16.79
C GLU A 129 15.52 3.76 16.54
N ALA A 130 15.35 2.92 15.51
CA ALA A 130 14.21 2.02 15.41
C ALA A 130 14.46 0.74 16.25
N ALA A 131 13.40 0.08 16.70
CA ALA A 131 13.55 -1.17 17.45
C ALA A 131 14.25 -2.26 16.63
N GLN A 132 14.00 -2.30 15.32
CA GLN A 132 14.66 -3.18 14.35
C GLN A 132 15.06 -2.39 13.10
N PRO A 133 16.24 -1.74 13.08
CA PRO A 133 16.75 -1.07 11.87
C PRO A 133 16.95 -2.11 10.75
N ARG A 134 16.31 -1.89 9.60
CA ARG A 134 16.38 -2.81 8.47
C ARG A 134 15.88 -2.17 7.17
N ALA A 135 16.17 -2.83 6.06
CA ALA A 135 15.51 -2.55 4.80
C ALA A 135 14.23 -3.39 4.69
N ILE A 136 13.15 -2.77 4.25
CA ILE A 136 11.85 -3.41 4.03
C ILE A 136 11.40 -3.21 2.59
N PRO A 137 10.72 -4.20 1.96
CA PRO A 137 10.19 -4.05 0.62
C PRO A 137 9.12 -2.95 0.59
N PHE A 138 9.23 -2.04 -0.38
CA PHE A 138 8.20 -1.04 -0.62
C PHE A 138 6.92 -1.68 -1.16
N ARG A 139 5.77 -1.19 -0.71
CA ARG A 139 4.44 -1.52 -1.23
C ARG A 139 3.72 -0.25 -1.63
N GLU A 140 2.91 -0.31 -2.69
CA GLU A 140 2.09 0.84 -3.09
C GLU A 140 1.18 1.29 -1.94
N GLY A 141 1.09 2.60 -1.74
CA GLY A 141 0.34 3.19 -0.64
C GLY A 141 1.01 3.13 0.75
N MET A 142 2.25 2.61 0.83
CA MET A 142 2.98 2.50 2.10
C MET A 142 3.31 3.87 2.69
N THR A 143 3.09 4.02 3.99
CA THR A 143 3.37 5.26 4.74
C THR A 143 4.52 5.09 5.72
N VAL A 144 4.93 6.20 6.34
CA VAL A 144 5.94 6.19 7.42
C VAL A 144 5.47 5.35 8.61
N LEU A 145 4.18 5.40 8.94
CA LEU A 145 3.59 4.61 10.02
C LEU A 145 3.71 3.11 9.74
N ASP A 146 3.40 2.67 8.51
CA ASP A 146 3.55 1.28 8.10
C ASP A 146 5.00 0.78 8.23
N ALA A 147 5.96 1.63 7.84
CA ALA A 147 7.37 1.33 7.96
C ALA A 147 7.82 1.19 9.42
N LEU A 148 7.34 2.07 10.30
CA LEU A 148 7.62 2.00 11.73
C LEU A 148 7.00 0.76 12.38
N ILE A 149 5.78 0.39 12.03
CA ILE A 149 5.14 -0.85 12.51
C ILE A 149 5.99 -2.06 12.15
N GLN A 150 6.48 -2.14 10.91
CA GLN A 150 7.33 -3.25 10.46
C GLN A 150 8.73 -3.24 11.12
N ALA A 151 9.22 -2.07 11.55
CA ALA A 151 10.47 -1.92 12.29
C ALA A 151 10.30 -2.11 13.81
N GLY A 152 9.09 -2.39 14.29
CA GLY A 152 8.79 -2.58 15.70
C GLY A 152 8.72 -1.28 16.53
N GLY A 153 8.58 -0.11 15.85
CA GLY A 153 8.49 1.21 16.47
C GLY A 153 9.85 1.85 16.78
N LEU A 154 9.83 2.83 17.68
CA LEU A 154 11.01 3.57 18.13
C LEU A 154 11.60 2.94 19.40
N THR A 155 12.91 3.03 19.57
CA THR A 155 13.54 2.72 20.85
C THR A 155 13.25 3.81 21.88
N ARG A 156 13.49 3.52 23.17
CA ARG A 156 13.39 4.53 24.24
C ARG A 156 14.43 5.66 24.12
N TYR A 157 15.46 5.45 23.32
CA TYR A 157 16.54 6.41 23.10
C TYR A 157 16.34 7.25 21.83
N ALA A 158 15.29 7.01 21.08
CA ALA A 158 15.02 7.71 19.83
C ALA A 158 14.62 9.17 20.06
N ALA A 159 15.19 10.08 19.28
CA ALA A 159 14.68 11.43 19.12
C ALA A 159 13.65 11.46 17.98
N GLY A 160 12.46 10.89 18.21
CA GLY A 160 11.45 10.69 17.17
C GLY A 160 11.05 11.97 16.44
N ASN A 161 10.93 13.10 17.15
CA ASN A 161 10.57 14.38 16.54
C ASN A 161 11.72 15.07 15.77
N SER A 162 12.91 14.46 15.78
CA SER A 162 14.07 14.87 14.95
C SER A 162 14.35 13.91 13.80
N ALA A 163 13.43 13.00 13.53
CA ALA A 163 13.56 12.04 12.44
C ALA A 163 13.50 12.73 11.07
N ARG A 164 14.11 12.11 10.07
CA ARG A 164 14.20 12.63 8.71
C ARG A 164 13.93 11.54 7.69
N LEU A 165 13.15 11.87 6.69
CA LEU A 165 12.98 11.06 5.50
C LEU A 165 13.86 11.63 4.39
N ILE A 166 14.80 10.83 3.91
CA ILE A 166 15.69 11.19 2.80
C ILE A 166 15.16 10.51 1.54
N ARG A 167 14.76 11.32 0.58
CA ARG A 167 14.26 10.89 -0.72
C ARG A 167 15.24 11.26 -1.80
N ARG A 168 15.63 10.32 -2.64
CA ARG A 168 16.47 10.58 -3.80
C ARG A 168 15.62 10.69 -5.07
N GLU A 169 15.83 11.76 -5.82
CA GLU A 169 15.24 11.96 -7.15
C GLU A 169 16.40 12.22 -8.13
N GLY A 170 16.86 11.15 -8.78
CA GLY A 170 18.09 11.21 -9.60
C GLY A 170 19.30 11.54 -8.76
N ASP A 171 20.03 12.63 -9.09
CA ASP A 171 21.21 13.10 -8.37
C ASP A 171 20.87 14.04 -7.19
N ALA A 172 19.63 14.50 -7.09
CA ALA A 172 19.16 15.34 -6.00
C ALA A 172 18.66 14.52 -4.81
N SER A 173 18.86 15.04 -3.60
CA SER A 173 18.27 14.47 -2.38
C SER A 173 17.40 15.51 -1.69
N GLN A 174 16.16 15.14 -1.42
CA GLN A 174 15.23 15.92 -0.60
C GLN A 174 15.20 15.35 0.82
N THR A 175 15.30 16.21 1.82
CA THR A 175 15.12 15.82 3.23
C THR A 175 13.82 16.41 3.75
N ILE A 176 12.96 15.53 4.27
CA ILE A 176 11.68 15.88 4.89
C ILE A 176 11.81 15.62 6.39
N GLN A 177 11.59 16.66 7.20
CA GLN A 177 11.55 16.54 8.66
C GLN A 177 10.26 15.83 9.08
N LEU A 178 10.38 14.86 9.99
CA LEU A 178 9.25 14.10 10.54
C LEU A 178 9.22 14.20 12.06
N ARG A 179 8.02 14.21 12.62
CA ARG A 179 7.76 14.23 14.06
C ARG A 179 7.12 12.91 14.49
N LEU A 180 7.94 11.87 14.58
CA LEU A 180 7.47 10.51 14.80
C LEU A 180 6.90 10.27 16.21
N ASP A 181 7.35 11.01 17.22
CA ASP A 181 6.75 10.94 18.56
C ASP A 181 5.33 11.50 18.55
N ASP A 182 5.07 12.59 17.80
CA ASP A 182 3.74 13.16 17.67
C ASP A 182 2.82 12.21 16.87
N LEU A 183 3.34 11.57 15.82
CA LEU A 183 2.60 10.56 15.07
C LEU A 183 2.20 9.36 15.95
N LEU A 184 3.15 8.80 16.72
CA LEU A 184 2.94 7.56 17.46
C LEU A 184 2.23 7.75 18.81
N ARG A 185 2.48 8.86 19.51
CA ARG A 185 1.96 9.09 20.86
C ARG A 185 0.75 10.01 20.88
N SER A 186 0.72 11.02 20.00
CA SER A 186 -0.37 11.99 19.93
C SER A 186 -1.38 11.68 18.81
N GLY A 187 -1.07 10.72 17.92
CA GLY A 187 -1.92 10.36 16.79
C GLY A 187 -1.99 11.45 15.71
N ASP A 188 -0.97 12.31 15.61
CA ASP A 188 -0.93 13.35 14.58
C ASP A 188 -0.67 12.74 13.19
N MET A 189 -1.76 12.38 12.52
CA MET A 189 -1.71 11.76 11.18
C MET A 189 -1.17 12.70 10.08
N ASN A 190 -1.02 14.01 10.36
CA ASN A 190 -0.37 14.91 9.40
C ASN A 190 1.14 14.61 9.25
N GLN A 191 1.72 13.89 10.20
CA GLN A 191 3.10 13.42 10.15
C GLN A 191 3.27 12.11 9.37
N ASP A 192 2.17 11.44 9.01
CA ASP A 192 2.20 10.19 8.27
C ASP A 192 2.37 10.44 6.77
N VAL A 193 3.60 10.54 6.35
CA VAL A 193 3.99 10.85 4.96
C VAL A 193 4.01 9.57 4.13
N ALA A 194 3.47 9.64 2.91
CA ALA A 194 3.56 8.56 1.94
C ALA A 194 5.02 8.34 1.50
N LEU A 195 5.46 7.09 1.58
CA LEU A 195 6.80 6.66 1.18
C LEU A 195 6.89 6.43 -0.33
N ARG A 196 8.10 6.53 -0.86
CA ARG A 196 8.44 6.19 -2.24
C ARG A 196 9.54 5.13 -2.27
N PRO A 197 9.64 4.35 -3.36
CA PRO A 197 10.73 3.39 -3.52
C PRO A 197 12.10 4.05 -3.35
N GLY A 198 12.97 3.45 -2.53
CA GLY A 198 14.32 3.97 -2.28
C GLY A 198 14.44 4.99 -1.14
N ASP A 199 13.34 5.38 -0.52
CA ASP A 199 13.36 6.30 0.63
C ASP A 199 14.18 5.72 1.79
N THR A 200 14.83 6.61 2.54
CA THR A 200 15.57 6.25 3.76
C THR A 200 15.03 7.04 4.94
N LEU A 201 14.50 6.34 5.93
CA LEU A 201 14.05 6.91 7.21
C LEU A 201 15.21 6.88 8.21
N VAL A 202 15.66 8.04 8.65
CA VAL A 202 16.74 8.22 9.62
C VAL A 202 16.15 8.68 10.94
N ILE A 203 16.38 7.89 11.99
CA ILE A 203 15.88 8.15 13.35
C ILE A 203 17.10 8.38 14.25
N PRO A 204 17.42 9.63 14.60
CA PRO A 204 18.58 9.92 15.44
C PRO A 204 18.34 9.52 16.88
N GLN A 205 19.44 9.34 17.61
CA GLN A 205 19.44 9.16 19.06
C GLN A 205 19.17 10.49 19.75
N GLY A 206 18.38 10.45 20.81
CA GLY A 206 18.17 11.57 21.73
C GLY A 206 19.37 11.72 22.68
N TRP A 207 19.73 12.96 22.98
CA TRP A 207 20.65 13.26 24.07
C TRP A 207 19.83 13.49 25.32
N PHE A 208 20.20 12.80 26.37
CA PHE A 208 19.58 12.93 27.71
C PHE A 208 20.46 13.78 28.62
#